data_f1d92eb7fecc435cc22c5d4ecbedfa89
#
_entry.id   f1d92eb7fecc435cc22c5d4ecbedfa89
#
_cell.length_a   1.000
_cell.length_b   1.000
_cell.length_c   1.000
_cell.angle_alpha   90.00
_cell.angle_beta   90.00
_cell.angle_gamma   90.00
#
_symmetry.space_group_name_H-M   'P 1'
#
loop_
_entity.id
_entity.type
_entity.pdbx_description
1 polymer ?
#
loop_
_entity_poly.entity_id
_entity_poly.type
_entity_poly.pdbx_seq_one_letter_code
_entity_poly.pdbx_strand_id
1 'polypeptide(L)'
;GNIGFFLAQEIEREHHWVRTKIIESDRERAESIAGKLEKTMVIQGNVLDSEILEEAGVATTETVVAVTNDDETNILASLLAKRYGCQRAITLINKGTYENLINSLEIDVTVSPRNITVSTILQHIRRGRIHSVHTLREGFGELIGAEALETSELVGRPLKEVNLPSGVLLGAIVRDGQMICPGGSTVVEPHDRIVLFAAAEVIRKVEKMFSVQLEYF
;
A
#
# COMPACT_ATOMS: atom_id res chain seq x y z
N GLY A 1 10.71 5.93 -16.52
CA GLY A 1 10.22 6.99 -15.61
C GLY A 1 10.92 6.97 -14.26
N ASN A 2 10.66 7.98 -13.39
CA ASN A 2 11.36 8.10 -12.10
C ASN A 2 11.02 6.97 -11.13
N ILE A 3 9.75 6.55 -11.05
CA ILE A 3 9.33 5.48 -10.13
C ILE A 3 10.06 4.18 -10.47
N GLY A 4 10.10 3.78 -11.73
CA GLY A 4 10.80 2.57 -12.16
C GLY A 4 12.30 2.62 -11.88
N PHE A 5 12.93 3.77 -12.11
CA PHE A 5 14.35 3.96 -11.81
C PHE A 5 14.66 3.83 -10.31
N PHE A 6 13.93 4.54 -9.45
CA PHE A 6 14.13 4.45 -8.00
C PHE A 6 13.82 3.06 -7.45
N LEU A 7 12.80 2.39 -7.98
CA LEU A 7 12.49 1.02 -7.62
C LEU A 7 13.66 0.07 -7.95
N ALA A 8 14.23 0.20 -9.14
CA ALA A 8 15.38 -0.62 -9.55
C ALA A 8 16.61 -0.36 -8.66
N GLN A 9 16.90 0.90 -8.34
CA GLN A 9 18.00 1.24 -7.41
C GLN A 9 17.79 0.60 -6.03
N GLU A 10 16.56 0.64 -5.51
CA GLU A 10 16.23 0.06 -4.22
C GLU A 10 16.38 -1.47 -4.25
N ILE A 11 15.92 -2.12 -5.33
CA ILE A 11 16.09 -3.56 -5.52
C ILE A 11 17.57 -3.93 -5.60
N GLU A 12 18.41 -3.17 -6.32
CA GLU A 12 19.85 -3.41 -6.37
C GLU A 12 20.52 -3.29 -4.99
N ARG A 13 20.04 -2.35 -4.16
CA ARG A 13 20.59 -2.09 -2.83
C ARG A 13 20.21 -3.15 -1.81
N GLU A 14 18.93 -3.52 -1.75
CA GLU A 14 18.39 -4.33 -0.67
C GLU A 14 18.12 -5.79 -1.06
N HIS A 15 17.97 -6.07 -2.39
CA HIS A 15 17.55 -7.38 -2.90
C HIS A 15 18.49 -7.91 -3.97
N HIS A 16 19.76 -8.08 -3.64
CA HIS A 16 20.86 -8.42 -4.56
C HIS A 16 20.66 -9.72 -5.36
N TRP A 17 19.75 -10.61 -4.92
CA TRP A 17 19.40 -11.86 -5.60
C TRP A 17 18.34 -11.68 -6.69
N VAL A 18 17.68 -10.53 -6.75
CA VAL A 18 16.64 -10.23 -7.76
C VAL A 18 17.29 -9.71 -9.02
N ARG A 19 17.04 -10.39 -10.15
CA ARG A 19 17.47 -9.91 -11.47
C ARG A 19 16.40 -8.98 -12.03
N THR A 20 16.78 -7.74 -12.29
CA THR A 20 15.88 -6.69 -12.74
C THR A 20 16.21 -6.27 -14.16
N LYS A 21 15.16 -6.03 -14.96
CA LYS A 21 15.25 -5.38 -16.27
C LYS A 21 14.32 -4.19 -16.31
N ILE A 22 14.69 -3.13 -17.00
CA ILE A 22 13.83 -1.96 -17.26
C ILE A 22 13.62 -1.86 -18.77
N ILE A 23 12.36 -1.68 -19.18
CA ILE A 23 12.02 -1.25 -20.54
C ILE A 23 11.71 0.24 -20.47
N GLU A 24 12.41 1.05 -21.23
CA GLU A 24 12.23 2.51 -21.33
C GLU A 24 12.12 2.91 -22.81
N SER A 25 11.05 3.63 -23.14
CA SER A 25 10.79 4.02 -24.53
C SER A 25 11.66 5.20 -24.99
N ASP A 26 11.97 6.12 -24.11
CA ASP A 26 12.81 7.27 -24.39
C ASP A 26 14.30 6.87 -24.40
N ARG A 27 14.97 7.08 -25.51
CA ARG A 27 16.36 6.67 -25.71
C ARG A 27 17.34 7.39 -24.78
N GLU A 28 17.21 8.72 -24.68
CA GLU A 28 18.13 9.51 -23.84
C GLU A 28 17.96 9.11 -22.36
N ARG A 29 16.72 8.87 -21.98
CA ARG A 29 16.41 8.38 -20.64
C ARG A 29 16.96 6.98 -20.39
N ALA A 30 16.80 6.05 -21.33
CA ALA A 30 17.34 4.69 -21.24
C ALA A 30 18.86 4.71 -21.06
N GLU A 31 19.58 5.48 -21.88
CA GLU A 31 21.03 5.66 -21.79
C GLU A 31 21.45 6.28 -20.43
N SER A 32 20.71 7.31 -19.97
CA SER A 32 20.99 7.97 -18.68
C SER A 32 20.81 7.06 -17.48
N ILE A 33 19.77 6.22 -17.45
CA ILE A 33 19.51 5.32 -16.33
C ILE A 33 20.44 4.09 -16.37
N ALA A 34 20.78 3.59 -17.55
CA ALA A 34 21.75 2.51 -17.71
C ALA A 34 23.12 2.86 -17.13
N GLY A 35 23.55 4.11 -17.25
CA GLY A 35 24.80 4.59 -16.63
C GLY A 35 24.77 4.76 -15.12
N LYS A 36 23.59 4.62 -14.48
CA LYS A 36 23.38 4.82 -13.03
C LYS A 36 23.01 3.54 -12.29
N LEU A 37 22.72 2.47 -13.01
CA LEU A 37 22.36 1.16 -12.46
C LEU A 37 23.52 0.20 -12.70
N GLU A 38 23.84 -0.62 -11.71
CA GLU A 38 25.02 -1.50 -11.76
C GLU A 38 24.66 -2.91 -12.26
N LYS A 39 23.48 -3.40 -11.94
CA LYS A 39 23.05 -4.80 -12.18
C LYS A 39 21.79 -4.90 -13.04
N THR A 40 21.02 -3.83 -13.12
CA THR A 40 19.77 -3.80 -13.87
C THR A 40 20.04 -3.61 -15.36
N MET A 41 19.54 -4.52 -16.17
CA MET A 41 19.60 -4.38 -17.63
C MET A 41 18.54 -3.37 -18.07
N VAL A 42 18.93 -2.42 -18.92
CA VAL A 42 18.01 -1.45 -19.53
C VAL A 42 17.84 -1.77 -21.00
N ILE A 43 16.60 -1.98 -21.42
CA ILE A 43 16.19 -2.25 -22.80
C ILE A 43 15.45 -1.01 -23.30
N GLN A 44 15.93 -0.42 -24.41
CA GLN A 44 15.26 0.70 -25.04
C GLN A 44 14.17 0.18 -25.98
N GLY A 45 12.92 0.55 -25.76
CA GLY A 45 11.81 0.15 -26.60
C GLY A 45 10.45 0.45 -26.02
N ASN A 46 9.41 0.22 -26.83
CA ASN A 46 8.04 0.36 -26.38
C ASN A 46 7.56 -0.94 -25.69
N VAL A 47 7.10 -0.85 -24.46
CA VAL A 47 6.59 -2.00 -23.71
C VAL A 47 5.36 -2.67 -24.32
N LEU A 48 4.67 -2.02 -25.24
CA LEU A 48 3.52 -2.62 -25.97
C LEU A 48 3.96 -3.40 -27.21
N ASP A 49 5.26 -3.39 -27.54
CA ASP A 49 5.83 -4.14 -28.63
C ASP A 49 6.17 -5.57 -28.17
N SER A 50 5.68 -6.56 -28.92
CA SER A 50 5.91 -7.97 -28.61
C SER A 50 7.39 -8.38 -28.67
N GLU A 51 8.14 -7.83 -29.63
CA GLU A 51 9.57 -8.12 -29.79
C GLU A 51 10.37 -7.63 -28.57
N ILE A 52 10.02 -6.46 -28.03
CA ILE A 52 10.64 -5.91 -26.81
C ILE A 52 10.30 -6.75 -25.57
N LEU A 53 9.05 -7.23 -25.46
CA LEU A 53 8.66 -8.12 -24.37
C LEU A 53 9.39 -9.48 -24.44
N GLU A 54 9.57 -10.01 -25.65
CA GLU A 54 10.34 -11.24 -25.87
C GLU A 54 11.81 -11.05 -25.52
N GLU A 55 12.45 -9.95 -25.98
CA GLU A 55 13.83 -9.59 -25.64
C GLU A 55 14.01 -9.44 -24.11
N ALA A 56 13.04 -8.82 -23.46
CA ALA A 56 13.02 -8.73 -22.00
C ALA A 56 12.87 -10.10 -21.31
N GLY A 57 12.43 -11.12 -22.04
CA GLY A 57 12.21 -12.47 -21.50
C GLY A 57 10.98 -12.56 -20.59
N VAL A 58 9.92 -11.85 -20.94
CA VAL A 58 8.71 -11.73 -20.11
C VAL A 58 8.08 -13.08 -19.79
N ALA A 59 8.17 -14.05 -20.70
CA ALA A 59 7.62 -15.39 -20.52
C ALA A 59 8.20 -16.17 -19.33
N THR A 60 9.41 -15.83 -18.92
CA THR A 60 10.11 -16.45 -17.78
C THR A 60 10.24 -15.50 -16.59
N THR A 61 9.60 -14.34 -16.67
CA THR A 61 9.62 -13.31 -15.62
C THR A 61 8.57 -13.62 -14.57
N GLU A 62 8.96 -13.62 -13.31
CA GLU A 62 8.05 -13.84 -12.19
C GLU A 62 7.08 -12.66 -12.01
N THR A 63 7.60 -11.42 -12.08
CA THR A 63 6.81 -10.22 -11.82
C THR A 63 7.15 -9.11 -12.79
N VAL A 64 6.13 -8.53 -13.41
CA VAL A 64 6.22 -7.29 -14.19
C VAL A 64 5.62 -6.16 -13.39
N VAL A 65 6.30 -4.99 -13.36
CA VAL A 65 5.86 -3.78 -12.68
C VAL A 65 5.70 -2.67 -13.71
N ALA A 66 4.47 -2.34 -14.06
CA ALA A 66 4.15 -1.28 -15.01
C ALA A 66 3.99 0.07 -14.29
N VAL A 67 4.95 0.98 -14.48
CA VAL A 67 5.08 2.24 -13.72
C VAL A 67 5.44 3.42 -14.64
N THR A 68 4.86 3.45 -15.82
CA THR A 68 4.94 4.63 -16.69
C THR A 68 4.04 5.76 -16.16
N ASN A 69 4.06 6.92 -16.80
CA ASN A 69 3.18 8.04 -16.46
C ASN A 69 1.79 7.96 -17.12
N ASP A 70 1.53 6.91 -17.89
CA ASP A 70 0.29 6.68 -18.61
C ASP A 70 -0.42 5.41 -18.13
N ASP A 71 -1.60 5.58 -17.53
CA ASP A 71 -2.36 4.49 -16.92
C ASP A 71 -2.80 3.44 -17.95
N GLU A 72 -3.18 3.89 -19.15
CA GLU A 72 -3.61 3.03 -20.25
C GLU A 72 -2.46 2.12 -20.70
N THR A 73 -1.27 2.70 -20.87
CA THR A 73 -0.05 1.92 -21.17
C THR A 73 0.28 0.94 -20.06
N ASN A 74 0.15 1.34 -18.79
CA ASN A 74 0.42 0.46 -17.65
C ASN A 74 -0.53 -0.74 -17.63
N ILE A 75 -1.82 -0.52 -17.88
CA ILE A 75 -2.83 -1.59 -17.95
C ILE A 75 -2.50 -2.54 -19.10
N LEU A 76 -2.30 -2.00 -20.31
CA LEU A 76 -2.03 -2.82 -21.50
C LEU A 76 -0.73 -3.61 -21.37
N ALA A 77 0.34 -3.00 -20.86
CA ALA A 77 1.62 -3.66 -20.62
C ALA A 77 1.48 -4.83 -19.64
N SER A 78 0.70 -4.64 -18.56
CA SER A 78 0.44 -5.68 -17.58
C SER A 78 -0.35 -6.85 -18.18
N LEU A 79 -1.38 -6.57 -18.96
CA LEU A 79 -2.17 -7.60 -19.64
C LEU A 79 -1.35 -8.36 -20.68
N LEU A 80 -0.53 -7.65 -21.48
CA LEU A 80 0.36 -8.28 -22.42
C LEU A 80 1.38 -9.17 -21.71
N ALA A 81 2.01 -8.68 -20.64
CA ALA A 81 2.95 -9.48 -19.86
C ALA A 81 2.31 -10.78 -19.33
N LYS A 82 1.10 -10.69 -18.78
CA LYS A 82 0.33 -11.89 -18.35
C LYS A 82 0.06 -12.83 -19.51
N ARG A 83 -0.36 -12.31 -20.65
CA ARG A 83 -0.62 -13.10 -21.86
C ARG A 83 0.63 -13.81 -22.39
N TYR A 84 1.81 -13.20 -22.25
CA TYR A 84 3.09 -13.80 -22.62
C TYR A 84 3.68 -14.74 -21.57
N GLY A 85 3.00 -14.95 -20.45
CA GLY A 85 3.36 -15.96 -19.45
C GLY A 85 3.96 -15.43 -18.15
N CYS A 86 4.03 -14.11 -17.95
CA CYS A 86 4.43 -13.53 -16.67
C CYS A 86 3.47 -13.99 -15.56
N GLN A 87 4.00 -14.38 -14.41
CA GLN A 87 3.18 -14.91 -13.31
C GLN A 87 2.42 -13.84 -12.55
N ARG A 88 3.00 -12.65 -12.39
CA ARG A 88 2.41 -11.55 -11.61
C ARG A 88 2.56 -10.22 -12.33
N ALA A 89 1.49 -9.43 -12.33
CA ALA A 89 1.51 -8.05 -12.83
C ALA A 89 1.15 -7.06 -11.72
N ILE A 90 2.02 -6.08 -11.51
CA ILE A 90 1.81 -4.95 -10.60
C ILE A 90 1.67 -3.69 -11.46
N THR A 91 0.56 -2.97 -11.31
CA THR A 91 0.21 -1.86 -12.20
C THR A 91 -0.02 -0.58 -11.42
N LEU A 92 0.69 0.48 -11.80
CA LEU A 92 0.47 1.80 -11.23
C LEU A 92 -0.70 2.48 -11.94
N ILE A 93 -1.65 3.01 -11.14
CA ILE A 93 -2.84 3.69 -11.63
C ILE A 93 -3.04 5.01 -10.88
N ASN A 94 -3.12 6.09 -11.63
CA ASN A 94 -3.32 7.44 -11.08
C ASN A 94 -4.79 7.86 -11.09
N LYS A 95 -5.57 7.40 -12.11
CA LYS A 95 -6.97 7.78 -12.31
C LYS A 95 -7.91 6.76 -11.65
N GLY A 96 -8.69 7.18 -10.66
CA GLY A 96 -9.66 6.31 -9.96
C GLY A 96 -10.77 5.75 -10.87
N THR A 97 -10.97 6.33 -12.06
CA THR A 97 -11.95 5.83 -13.03
C THR A 97 -11.66 4.42 -13.54
N TYR A 98 -10.40 3.97 -13.46
CA TYR A 98 -10.00 2.63 -13.90
C TYR A 98 -10.12 1.57 -12.80
N GLU A 99 -10.32 1.94 -11.51
CA GLU A 99 -10.37 0.99 -10.40
C GLU A 99 -11.41 -0.12 -10.61
N ASN A 100 -12.62 0.24 -11.03
CA ASN A 100 -13.69 -0.74 -11.30
C ASN A 100 -13.39 -1.63 -12.51
N LEU A 101 -12.73 -1.09 -13.54
CA LEU A 101 -12.36 -1.86 -14.72
C LEU A 101 -11.27 -2.87 -14.39
N ILE A 102 -10.28 -2.48 -13.62
CA ILE A 102 -9.12 -3.30 -13.29
C ILE A 102 -9.51 -4.53 -12.47
N ASN A 103 -10.51 -4.41 -11.60
CA ASN A 103 -11.03 -5.55 -10.82
C ASN A 103 -11.57 -6.69 -11.70
N SER A 104 -11.94 -6.42 -12.96
CA SER A 104 -12.37 -7.40 -13.94
C SER A 104 -11.23 -7.91 -14.85
N LEU A 105 -10.04 -7.33 -14.75
CA LEU A 105 -8.88 -7.69 -15.54
C LEU A 105 -7.93 -8.59 -14.73
N GLU A 106 -7.13 -9.40 -15.42
CA GLU A 106 -6.14 -10.30 -14.80
C GLU A 106 -4.90 -9.55 -14.28
N ILE A 107 -5.09 -8.48 -13.52
CA ILE A 107 -4.04 -7.70 -12.88
C ILE A 107 -3.99 -8.06 -11.40
N ASP A 108 -2.85 -8.56 -10.94
CA ASP A 108 -2.73 -9.12 -9.59
C ASP A 108 -2.68 -8.04 -8.50
N VAL A 109 -2.00 -6.92 -8.80
CA VAL A 109 -1.84 -5.82 -7.83
C VAL A 109 -1.95 -4.48 -8.53
N THR A 110 -2.71 -3.57 -7.94
CA THR A 110 -2.74 -2.16 -8.35
C THR A 110 -2.14 -1.27 -7.27
N VAL A 111 -1.35 -0.30 -7.69
CA VAL A 111 -0.73 0.71 -6.83
C VAL A 111 -1.23 2.08 -7.23
N SER A 112 -1.85 2.81 -6.31
CA SER A 112 -2.28 4.19 -6.52
C SER A 112 -1.41 5.15 -5.71
N PRO A 113 -0.47 5.87 -6.33
CA PRO A 113 0.35 6.87 -5.63
C PRO A 113 -0.49 7.95 -4.94
N ARG A 114 -1.61 8.32 -5.57
CA ARG A 114 -2.57 9.27 -4.99
C ARG A 114 -3.12 8.78 -3.66
N ASN A 115 -3.60 7.53 -3.61
CA ASN A 115 -4.18 6.97 -2.38
C ASN A 115 -3.11 6.81 -1.29
N ILE A 116 -1.90 6.37 -1.64
CA ILE A 116 -0.77 6.28 -0.73
C ILE A 116 -0.44 7.66 -0.16
N THR A 117 -0.29 8.68 -1.01
CA THR A 117 0.05 10.03 -0.60
C THR A 117 -1.02 10.63 0.31
N VAL A 118 -2.31 10.51 -0.08
CA VAL A 118 -3.43 11.01 0.73
C VAL A 118 -3.45 10.32 2.10
N SER A 119 -3.31 8.99 2.14
CA SER A 119 -3.29 8.23 3.39
C SER A 119 -2.13 8.66 4.29
N THR A 120 -0.94 8.87 3.71
CA THR A 120 0.24 9.34 4.45
C THR A 120 0.03 10.75 5.02
N ILE A 121 -0.52 11.68 4.22
CA ILE A 121 -0.81 13.04 4.67
C ILE A 121 -1.87 13.02 5.79
N LEU A 122 -2.95 12.26 5.61
CA LEU A 122 -4.01 12.14 6.61
C LEU A 122 -3.48 11.59 7.94
N GLN A 123 -2.54 10.66 7.90
CA GLN A 123 -1.87 10.13 9.08
C GLN A 123 -1.20 11.24 9.91
N HIS A 124 -0.60 12.23 9.26
CA HIS A 124 0.03 13.36 9.95
C HIS A 124 -0.95 14.47 10.38
N ILE A 125 -2.10 14.59 9.71
CA ILE A 125 -3.12 15.60 10.01
C ILE A 125 -4.08 15.14 11.10
N ARG A 126 -4.33 13.82 11.20
CA ARG A 126 -5.27 13.27 12.20
C ARG A 126 -4.79 13.59 13.60
N ARG A 127 -5.65 14.27 14.36
CA ARG A 127 -5.39 14.61 15.77
C ARG A 127 -5.50 13.33 16.61
N GLY A 128 -4.51 13.10 17.48
CA GLY A 128 -4.46 11.92 18.35
C GLY A 128 -3.26 11.04 18.02
N ARG A 129 -3.11 9.93 18.75
CA ARG A 129 -1.99 9.00 18.57
C ARG A 129 -2.30 7.89 17.56
N ILE A 130 -2.88 8.26 16.40
CA ILE A 130 -3.06 7.35 15.28
C ILE A 130 -1.74 7.30 14.52
N HIS A 131 -1.09 6.14 14.50
CA HIS A 131 0.25 5.95 13.92
C HIS A 131 0.22 5.37 12.50
N SER A 132 -0.85 4.66 12.14
CA SER A 132 -1.00 4.09 10.81
C SER A 132 -2.45 4.03 10.38
N VAL A 133 -2.68 4.24 9.09
CA VAL A 133 -4.00 4.08 8.47
C VAL A 133 -3.81 3.44 7.12
N HIS A 134 -4.52 2.33 6.89
CA HIS A 134 -4.56 1.65 5.61
C HIS A 134 -6.02 1.56 5.15
N THR A 135 -6.37 2.32 4.13
CA THR A 135 -7.69 2.25 3.50
C THR A 135 -7.82 0.93 2.75
N LEU A 136 -8.86 0.18 3.03
CA LEU A 136 -9.18 -1.03 2.29
C LEU A 136 -9.85 -0.68 0.95
N ARG A 137 -9.76 -1.61 -0.02
CA ARG A 137 -10.31 -1.43 -1.36
C ARG A 137 -11.78 -0.98 -1.30
N GLU A 138 -12.18 -0.15 -2.26
CA GLU A 138 -13.57 0.32 -2.49
C GLU A 138 -14.16 1.18 -1.36
N GLY A 139 -13.34 1.72 -0.47
CA GLY A 139 -13.87 2.55 0.62
C GLY A 139 -14.68 1.78 1.67
N PHE A 140 -14.51 0.45 1.71
CA PHE A 140 -15.17 -0.42 2.69
C PHE A 140 -14.85 -0.05 4.13
N GLY A 141 -13.64 0.47 4.38
CA GLY A 141 -13.21 0.89 5.70
C GLY A 141 -11.70 1.05 5.79
N GLU A 142 -11.22 1.22 6.99
CA GLU A 142 -9.80 1.44 7.28
C GLU A 142 -9.29 0.51 8.37
N LEU A 143 -8.03 0.05 8.21
CA LEU A 143 -7.24 -0.50 9.29
C LEU A 143 -6.49 0.66 9.95
N ILE A 144 -6.73 0.86 11.23
CA ILE A 144 -6.18 1.96 12.01
C ILE A 144 -5.28 1.40 13.09
N GLY A 145 -4.03 1.85 13.13
CA GLY A 145 -3.10 1.62 14.22
C GLY A 145 -3.02 2.85 15.12
N ALA A 146 -3.38 2.71 16.38
CA ALA A 146 -3.40 3.80 17.36
C ALA A 146 -2.78 3.40 18.69
N GLU A 147 -2.29 4.38 19.45
CA GLU A 147 -1.84 4.19 20.83
C GLU A 147 -2.98 4.54 21.79
N ALA A 148 -3.23 3.67 22.76
CA ALA A 148 -4.21 3.90 23.82
C ALA A 148 -3.67 4.93 24.80
N LEU A 149 -4.40 6.03 24.98
CA LEU A 149 -4.12 7.04 26.00
C LEU A 149 -4.79 6.67 27.33
N GLU A 150 -4.24 7.13 28.46
CA GLU A 150 -4.89 6.99 29.79
C GLU A 150 -6.34 7.51 29.79
N THR A 151 -6.61 8.55 28.99
CA THR A 151 -7.94 9.17 28.85
C THR A 151 -8.85 8.46 27.83
N SER A 152 -8.37 7.40 27.19
CA SER A 152 -9.16 6.67 26.21
C SER A 152 -10.26 5.85 26.88
N GLU A 153 -11.47 5.89 26.32
CA GLU A 153 -12.59 5.06 26.78
C GLU A 153 -12.34 3.55 26.70
N LEU A 154 -11.31 3.14 25.96
CA LEU A 154 -10.89 1.74 25.82
C LEU A 154 -10.07 1.22 26.99
N VAL A 155 -9.44 2.11 27.77
CA VAL A 155 -8.45 1.76 28.80
C VAL A 155 -9.12 1.41 30.12
N GLY A 156 -8.55 0.43 30.86
CA GLY A 156 -8.84 0.13 32.24
C GLY A 156 -10.08 -0.74 32.50
N ARG A 157 -10.77 -1.22 31.47
CA ARG A 157 -11.93 -2.12 31.59
C ARG A 157 -11.93 -3.23 30.56
N PRO A 158 -12.56 -4.37 30.82
CA PRO A 158 -12.69 -5.46 29.88
C PRO A 158 -13.41 -5.00 28.61
N LEU A 159 -12.93 -5.45 27.42
CA LEU A 159 -13.49 -5.06 26.12
C LEU A 159 -14.99 -5.35 25.97
N LYS A 160 -15.52 -6.38 26.65
CA LYS A 160 -16.96 -6.66 26.65
C LYS A 160 -17.81 -5.56 27.32
N GLU A 161 -17.19 -4.69 28.12
CA GLU A 161 -17.82 -3.55 28.81
C GLU A 161 -17.59 -2.23 28.06
N VAL A 162 -16.75 -2.26 27.03
CA VAL A 162 -16.50 -1.11 26.16
C VAL A 162 -17.55 -1.06 25.07
N ASN A 163 -18.22 0.08 24.93
CA ASN A 163 -19.23 0.26 23.90
C ASN A 163 -18.57 0.67 22.58
N LEU A 164 -18.00 -0.32 21.85
CA LEU A 164 -17.45 -0.07 20.52
C LEU A 164 -18.58 0.22 19.54
N PRO A 165 -18.41 1.24 18.64
CA PRO A 165 -19.40 1.49 17.58
C PRO A 165 -19.61 0.26 16.71
N SER A 166 -20.84 0.01 16.28
CA SER A 166 -21.11 -1.02 15.27
C SER A 166 -20.30 -0.72 14.01
N GLY A 167 -19.59 -1.73 13.48
CA GLY A 167 -18.66 -1.57 12.35
C GLY A 167 -17.19 -1.34 12.79
N VAL A 168 -16.89 -1.42 14.09
CA VAL A 168 -15.51 -1.44 14.62
C VAL A 168 -15.15 -2.83 15.10
N LEU A 169 -13.99 -3.32 14.68
CA LEU A 169 -13.42 -4.58 15.13
C LEU A 169 -12.00 -4.36 15.65
N LEU A 170 -11.76 -4.69 16.91
CA LEU A 170 -10.41 -4.70 17.45
C LEU A 170 -9.71 -5.99 17.02
N GLY A 171 -8.63 -5.84 16.23
CA GLY A 171 -7.92 -6.96 15.62
C GLY A 171 -6.72 -7.44 16.42
N ALA A 172 -5.94 -6.52 17.01
CA ALA A 172 -4.76 -6.85 17.80
C ALA A 172 -4.44 -5.74 18.82
N ILE A 173 -3.74 -6.13 19.88
CA ILE A 173 -3.09 -5.22 20.83
C ILE A 173 -1.62 -5.61 20.88
N VAL A 174 -0.72 -4.63 20.85
CA VAL A 174 0.71 -4.84 21.04
C VAL A 174 1.13 -4.13 22.32
N ARG A 175 1.59 -4.90 23.31
CA ARG A 175 2.09 -4.46 24.60
C ARG A 175 3.50 -4.96 24.80
N ASP A 176 4.44 -4.10 25.08
CA ASP A 176 5.87 -4.44 25.32
C ASP A 176 6.47 -5.30 24.19
N GLY A 177 6.06 -5.03 22.95
CA GLY A 177 6.51 -5.78 21.78
C GLY A 177 5.82 -7.14 21.56
N GLN A 178 4.91 -7.54 22.44
CA GLN A 178 4.14 -8.79 22.32
C GLN A 178 2.75 -8.53 21.78
N MET A 179 2.33 -9.38 20.84
CA MET A 179 0.99 -9.31 20.27
C MET A 179 0.00 -10.08 21.16
N ILE A 180 -1.08 -9.41 21.54
CA ILE A 180 -2.21 -9.95 22.28
C ILE A 180 -3.42 -10.01 21.33
N CYS A 181 -4.00 -11.20 21.20
CA CYS A 181 -5.27 -11.35 20.50
C CYS A 181 -6.41 -10.91 21.41
N PRO A 182 -7.16 -9.83 21.08
CA PRO A 182 -8.17 -9.29 21.98
C PRO A 182 -9.39 -10.20 22.08
N GLY A 183 -9.86 -10.40 23.31
CA GLY A 183 -11.11 -11.08 23.63
C GLY A 183 -11.97 -10.25 24.57
N GLY A 184 -13.19 -10.68 24.84
CA GLY A 184 -14.12 -9.92 25.69
C GLY A 184 -13.60 -9.61 27.10
N SER A 185 -12.73 -10.45 27.67
CA SER A 185 -12.10 -10.25 28.97
C SER A 185 -10.78 -9.46 28.92
N THR A 186 -10.27 -9.17 27.75
CA THR A 186 -9.01 -8.42 27.59
C THR A 186 -9.21 -6.99 28.07
N VAL A 187 -8.25 -6.48 28.83
CA VAL A 187 -8.19 -5.08 29.28
C VAL A 187 -7.10 -4.38 28.52
N VAL A 188 -7.44 -3.27 27.90
CA VAL A 188 -6.47 -2.37 27.25
C VAL A 188 -5.81 -1.53 28.32
N GLU A 189 -4.48 -1.40 28.26
CA GLU A 189 -3.68 -0.60 29.17
C GLU A 189 -3.18 0.68 28.47
N PRO A 190 -2.82 1.73 29.24
CA PRO A 190 -2.18 2.89 28.67
C PRO A 190 -0.93 2.52 27.87
N HIS A 191 -0.71 3.20 26.73
CA HIS A 191 0.39 2.97 25.80
C HIS A 191 0.34 1.66 24.99
N ASP A 192 -0.70 0.83 25.15
CA ASP A 192 -0.92 -0.26 24.22
C ASP A 192 -1.08 0.28 22.79
N ARG A 193 -0.42 -0.39 21.83
CA ARG A 193 -0.68 -0.14 20.41
C ARG A 193 -1.82 -1.04 19.97
N ILE A 194 -2.87 -0.41 19.45
CA ILE A 194 -4.09 -1.08 19.03
C ILE A 194 -4.17 -1.09 17.52
N VAL A 195 -4.51 -2.23 16.96
CA VAL A 195 -4.87 -2.35 15.54
C VAL A 195 -6.35 -2.68 15.46
N LEU A 196 -7.12 -1.83 14.83
CA LEU A 196 -8.55 -2.01 14.64
C LEU A 196 -8.98 -1.79 13.19
N PHE A 197 -10.07 -2.44 12.81
CA PHE A 197 -10.80 -2.14 11.60
C PHE A 197 -11.95 -1.19 11.95
N ALA A 198 -12.17 -0.18 11.10
CA ALA A 198 -13.32 0.72 11.16
C ALA A 198 -14.01 0.78 9.80
N ALA A 199 -15.30 0.47 9.73
CA ALA A 199 -16.11 0.69 8.55
C ALA A 199 -16.18 2.18 8.21
N ALA A 200 -16.36 2.52 6.93
CA ALA A 200 -16.27 3.91 6.44
C ALA A 200 -17.17 4.89 7.21
N GLU A 201 -18.36 4.46 7.60
CA GLU A 201 -19.35 5.29 8.29
C GLU A 201 -18.95 5.63 9.73
N VAL A 202 -18.05 4.86 10.33
CA VAL A 202 -17.69 5.01 11.76
C VAL A 202 -16.29 5.54 11.98
N ILE A 203 -15.50 5.78 10.94
CA ILE A 203 -14.13 6.29 11.02
C ILE A 203 -14.05 7.54 11.92
N ARG A 204 -14.94 8.52 11.71
CA ARG A 204 -14.97 9.75 12.52
C ARG A 204 -15.24 9.51 14.02
N LYS A 205 -16.00 8.46 14.33
CA LYS A 205 -16.28 8.10 15.75
C LYS A 205 -15.03 7.49 16.36
N VAL A 206 -14.35 6.62 15.62
CA VAL A 206 -13.09 6.01 16.04
C VAL A 206 -12.02 7.06 16.28
N GLU A 207 -11.86 8.02 15.38
CA GLU A 207 -10.91 9.14 15.55
C GLU A 207 -11.14 9.91 16.85
N LYS A 208 -12.41 10.13 17.22
CA LYS A 208 -12.76 10.78 18.50
C LYS A 208 -12.38 9.95 19.72
N MET A 209 -12.47 8.61 19.64
CA MET A 209 -12.09 7.73 20.74
C MET A 209 -10.59 7.78 21.08
N PHE A 210 -9.77 8.14 20.08
CA PHE A 210 -8.31 8.28 20.23
C PHE A 210 -7.85 9.75 20.27
N SER A 211 -8.76 10.71 20.19
CA SER A 211 -8.42 12.12 20.34
C SER A 211 -8.17 12.46 21.83
N VAL A 212 -7.18 13.31 22.06
CA VAL A 212 -6.95 13.88 23.40
C VAL A 212 -8.18 14.71 23.76
N GLN A 213 -8.91 14.31 24.78
CA GLN A 213 -9.91 15.17 25.41
C GLN A 213 -9.14 16.27 26.18
N LEU A 214 -9.16 17.49 25.65
CA LEU A 214 -8.75 18.65 26.41
C LEU A 214 -9.84 18.87 27.46
N GLU A 215 -9.59 18.44 28.68
CA GLU A 215 -10.38 18.94 29.81
C GLU A 215 -10.16 20.46 29.85
N TYR A 216 -11.23 21.22 29.61
CA TYR A 216 -11.24 22.65 29.84
C TYR A 216 -11.10 22.86 31.35
N PHE A 217 -9.95 23.42 31.76
CA PHE A 217 -9.80 24.05 33.06
C PHE A 217 -10.63 25.30 33.15
#